data_0d04650ae53e6b6972df97d5993d5008
#
_entry.id   0d04650ae53e6b6972df97d5993d5008
#
_cell.length_a   1.000
_cell.length_b   1.000
_cell.length_c   1.000
_cell.angle_alpha   90.00
_cell.angle_beta   90.00
_cell.angle_gamma   90.00
#
_symmetry.space_group_name_H-M   'P 1'
#
loop_
_entity.id
_entity.type
_entity.pdbx_description
1 polymer ?
#
loop_
_entity_poly.entity_id
_entity_poly.type
_entity_poly.pdbx_seq_one_letter_code
_entity_poly.pdbx_strand_id
1 'polypeptide(L)'
;MKIIEVKDQIEGGKVAFDILKETLQKGAQTLGLATGSSPLEFYKQIRESDLDLSNLISVNLDEYVGLTGDDPQSYRYFMEKNLFDAKPFKESYLPSGVEESADQEVFRYNKILEEHPVDLQILGIGRNGHIGFNEPGTSFDSQTHLVQLDASTIEANSRFFDKIEDVPTQAISMGIANILAAKSIVLFAYGESKAQAIKGTVEGERTEKVPASALQGHPNVTIIADKEALSLLSR
;
A
#
# COMPACT_ATOMS: atom_id res chain seq x y z
N MET A 1 11.11 -4.02 13.86
CA MET A 1 11.19 -3.65 12.42
C MET A 1 12.61 -3.92 11.92
N LYS A 2 12.73 -4.45 10.70
CA LYS A 2 14.00 -4.61 9.97
C LYS A 2 14.12 -3.49 8.94
N ILE A 3 15.27 -2.84 8.85
CA ILE A 3 15.53 -1.83 7.82
C ILE A 3 16.56 -2.41 6.84
N ILE A 4 16.26 -2.30 5.55
CA ILE A 4 17.17 -2.67 4.46
C ILE A 4 17.43 -1.41 3.64
N GLU A 5 18.65 -0.88 3.78
CA GLU A 5 19.11 0.21 2.93
C GLU A 5 19.41 -0.33 1.53
N VAL A 6 18.90 0.33 0.52
CA VAL A 6 19.11 0.03 -0.89
C VAL A 6 19.60 1.25 -1.63
N LYS A 7 20.23 1.03 -2.77
CA LYS A 7 20.75 2.11 -3.59
C LYS A 7 19.66 2.95 -4.23
N ASP A 8 18.61 2.27 -4.71
CA ASP A 8 17.51 2.87 -5.47
C ASP A 8 16.27 1.96 -5.49
N GLN A 9 15.22 2.40 -6.16
CA GLN A 9 13.97 1.64 -6.32
C GLN A 9 14.16 0.30 -7.06
N ILE A 10 15.15 0.21 -7.96
CA ILE A 10 15.43 -1.01 -8.72
C ILE A 10 15.95 -2.10 -7.79
N GLU A 11 16.93 -1.76 -6.95
CA GLU A 11 17.43 -2.69 -5.94
C GLU A 11 16.35 -3.02 -4.90
N GLY A 12 15.57 -2.02 -4.48
CA GLY A 12 14.44 -2.23 -3.56
C GLY A 12 13.39 -3.19 -4.11
N GLY A 13 13.06 -3.08 -5.40
CA GLY A 13 12.17 -4.02 -6.08
C GLY A 13 12.69 -5.46 -6.08
N LYS A 14 13.99 -5.65 -6.29
CA LYS A 14 14.65 -6.98 -6.23
C LYS A 14 14.60 -7.57 -4.82
N VAL A 15 14.93 -6.77 -3.81
CA VAL A 15 14.88 -7.20 -2.41
C VAL A 15 13.45 -7.61 -2.02
N ALA A 16 12.45 -6.82 -2.39
CA ALA A 16 11.06 -7.16 -2.13
C ALA A 16 10.60 -8.43 -2.88
N PHE A 17 11.09 -8.62 -4.10
CA PHE A 17 10.81 -9.83 -4.87
C PHE A 17 11.41 -11.07 -4.21
N ASP A 18 12.61 -10.99 -3.65
CA ASP A 18 13.20 -12.08 -2.89
C ASP A 18 12.39 -12.40 -1.62
N ILE A 19 11.91 -11.37 -0.91
CA ILE A 19 11.00 -11.54 0.25
C ILE A 19 9.69 -12.22 -0.20
N LEU A 20 9.12 -11.83 -1.34
CA LEU A 20 7.93 -12.47 -1.88
C LEU A 20 8.17 -13.97 -2.14
N LYS A 21 9.26 -14.32 -2.82
CA LYS A 21 9.60 -15.74 -3.08
C LYS A 21 9.73 -16.57 -1.79
N GLU A 22 10.41 -16.03 -0.79
CA GLU A 22 10.52 -16.68 0.50
C GLU A 22 9.16 -16.85 1.20
N THR A 23 8.29 -15.85 1.07
CA THR A 23 6.96 -15.86 1.67
C THR A 23 6.06 -16.90 0.98
N LEU A 24 6.15 -17.01 -0.33
CA LEU A 24 5.43 -18.03 -1.11
C LEU A 24 5.93 -19.44 -0.82
N GLN A 25 7.24 -19.64 -0.64
CA GLN A 25 7.81 -20.93 -0.23
C GLN A 25 7.30 -21.38 1.15
N LYS A 26 6.90 -20.44 2.00
CA LYS A 26 6.27 -20.71 3.31
C LYS A 26 4.76 -20.95 3.23
N GLY A 27 4.20 -20.97 2.03
CA GLY A 27 2.80 -21.29 1.79
C GLY A 27 1.86 -20.10 1.81
N ALA A 28 2.35 -18.88 1.56
CA ALA A 28 1.50 -17.70 1.42
C ALA A 28 0.51 -17.86 0.26
N GLN A 29 -0.73 -17.39 0.46
CA GLN A 29 -1.82 -17.47 -0.50
C GLN A 29 -2.45 -16.12 -0.82
N THR A 30 -2.33 -15.15 0.08
CA THR A 30 -2.94 -13.83 -0.09
C THR A 30 -1.89 -12.72 -0.01
N LEU A 31 -1.83 -11.89 -1.05
CA LEU A 31 -0.95 -10.74 -1.15
C LEU A 31 -1.75 -9.45 -1.01
N GLY A 32 -1.35 -8.59 -0.08
CA GLY A 32 -1.82 -7.21 0.04
C GLY A 32 -0.97 -6.30 -0.84
N LEU A 33 -1.60 -5.59 -1.77
CA LEU A 33 -0.93 -4.80 -2.79
C LEU A 33 -1.24 -3.30 -2.63
N ALA A 34 -0.32 -2.47 -3.09
CA ALA A 34 -0.41 -1.03 -3.09
C ALA A 34 -0.25 -0.46 -4.49
N THR A 35 -0.81 0.71 -4.75
CA THR A 35 -0.58 1.49 -5.97
C THR A 35 0.52 2.55 -5.75
N GLY A 36 0.70 3.43 -6.72
CA GLY A 36 1.70 4.49 -6.66
C GLY A 36 3.07 4.07 -7.21
N SER A 37 4.02 4.98 -7.13
CA SER A 37 5.33 4.79 -7.77
C SER A 37 6.28 3.85 -7.01
N SER A 38 6.10 3.71 -5.69
CA SER A 38 7.05 2.97 -4.86
C SER A 38 7.13 1.47 -5.17
N PRO A 39 6.03 0.73 -5.46
CA PRO A 39 6.09 -0.70 -5.74
C PRO A 39 6.34 -1.05 -7.22
N LEU A 40 6.47 -0.07 -8.14
CA LEU A 40 6.54 -0.34 -9.58
C LEU A 40 7.69 -1.27 -9.98
N GLU A 41 8.88 -1.08 -9.43
CA GLU A 41 10.03 -1.94 -9.72
C GLU A 41 9.84 -3.35 -9.13
N PHE A 42 9.17 -3.48 -7.99
CA PHE A 42 8.77 -4.77 -7.44
C PHE A 42 7.79 -5.49 -8.38
N TYR A 43 6.76 -4.80 -8.89
CA TYR A 43 5.83 -5.39 -9.87
C TYR A 43 6.53 -5.75 -11.18
N LYS A 44 7.51 -4.96 -11.60
CA LYS A 44 8.34 -5.27 -12.77
C LYS A 44 9.12 -6.56 -12.56
N GLN A 45 9.76 -6.77 -11.41
CA GLN A 45 10.45 -8.02 -11.10
C GLN A 45 9.51 -9.23 -11.17
N ILE A 46 8.27 -9.07 -10.67
CA ILE A 46 7.26 -10.14 -10.78
C ILE A 46 6.91 -10.41 -12.23
N ARG A 47 6.62 -9.36 -13.03
CA ARG A 47 6.25 -9.52 -14.46
C ARG A 47 7.33 -10.21 -15.27
N GLU A 48 8.60 -9.89 -15.02
CA GLU A 48 9.76 -10.42 -15.75
C GLU A 48 10.21 -11.81 -15.26
N SER A 49 9.62 -12.33 -14.19
CA SER A 49 9.93 -13.63 -13.62
C SER A 49 9.05 -14.76 -14.16
N ASP A 50 9.45 -16.00 -13.89
CA ASP A 50 8.64 -17.21 -14.17
C ASP A 50 7.61 -17.51 -13.07
N LEU A 51 7.42 -16.57 -12.10
CA LEU A 51 6.51 -16.78 -10.99
C LEU A 51 5.06 -16.87 -11.48
N ASP A 52 4.37 -17.93 -11.09
CA ASP A 52 2.94 -18.12 -11.34
C ASP A 52 2.13 -17.66 -10.12
N LEU A 53 1.23 -16.69 -10.35
CA LEU A 53 0.35 -16.14 -9.32
C LEU A 53 -1.10 -16.65 -9.44
N SER A 54 -1.39 -17.53 -10.41
CA SER A 54 -2.76 -17.95 -10.76
C SER A 54 -3.49 -18.71 -9.65
N ASN A 55 -2.78 -19.18 -8.62
CA ASN A 55 -3.35 -19.82 -7.44
C ASN A 55 -3.45 -18.87 -6.22
N LEU A 56 -2.98 -17.63 -6.34
CA LEU A 56 -2.97 -16.66 -5.27
C LEU A 56 -4.14 -15.70 -5.34
N ILE A 57 -4.45 -15.09 -4.22
CA ILE A 57 -5.43 -14.02 -4.10
C ILE A 57 -4.67 -12.71 -3.86
N SER A 58 -5.13 -11.62 -4.46
CA SER A 58 -4.66 -10.29 -4.13
C SER A 58 -5.76 -9.43 -3.53
N VAL A 59 -5.42 -8.60 -2.55
CA VAL A 59 -6.26 -7.55 -1.99
C VAL A 59 -5.50 -6.23 -2.04
N ASN A 60 -6.11 -5.17 -2.56
CA ASN A 60 -5.48 -3.85 -2.61
C ASN A 60 -5.88 -2.99 -1.42
N LEU A 61 -5.04 -2.01 -1.07
CA LEU A 61 -5.27 -1.11 0.06
C LEU A 61 -6.51 -0.23 -0.11
N ASP A 62 -6.74 0.26 -1.32
CA ASP A 62 -7.66 1.39 -1.53
C ASP A 62 -8.12 1.53 -2.98
N GLU A 63 -9.15 2.36 -3.17
CA GLU A 63 -9.62 2.82 -4.47
C GLU A 63 -10.31 4.18 -4.31
N TYR A 64 -10.24 5.03 -5.32
CA TYR A 64 -10.97 6.28 -5.39
C TYR A 64 -12.48 6.07 -5.53
N VAL A 65 -13.26 6.88 -4.84
CA VAL A 65 -14.72 6.95 -5.05
C VAL A 65 -15.02 7.80 -6.28
N GLY A 66 -15.88 7.28 -7.15
CA GLY A 66 -16.35 7.95 -8.36
C GLY A 66 -15.62 7.49 -9.65
N LEU A 67 -14.58 6.67 -9.56
CA LEU A 67 -13.90 6.11 -10.72
C LEU A 67 -14.33 4.68 -10.99
N THR A 68 -14.57 4.35 -12.25
CA THR A 68 -14.77 2.95 -12.68
C THR A 68 -13.44 2.24 -12.84
N GLY A 69 -13.45 0.91 -12.89
CA GLY A 69 -12.22 0.13 -13.12
C GLY A 69 -11.56 0.39 -14.48
N ASP A 70 -12.31 0.86 -15.46
CA ASP A 70 -11.80 1.20 -16.80
C ASP A 70 -11.22 2.62 -16.87
N ASP A 71 -11.42 3.44 -15.85
CA ASP A 71 -10.86 4.79 -15.79
C ASP A 71 -9.33 4.71 -15.65
N PRO A 72 -8.56 5.35 -16.53
CA PRO A 72 -7.09 5.31 -16.48
C PRO A 72 -6.49 5.82 -15.17
N GLN A 73 -7.25 6.56 -14.37
CA GLN A 73 -6.83 7.09 -13.07
C GLN A 73 -7.26 6.22 -11.89
N SER A 74 -8.07 5.17 -12.13
CA SER A 74 -8.45 4.23 -11.07
C SER A 74 -7.27 3.35 -10.66
N TYR A 75 -7.29 2.88 -9.41
CA TYR A 75 -6.28 1.94 -8.93
C TYR A 75 -6.46 0.55 -9.52
N ARG A 76 -7.69 0.18 -9.87
CA ARG A 76 -7.95 -1.04 -10.65
C ARG A 76 -7.19 -1.00 -11.97
N TYR A 77 -7.34 0.05 -12.76
CA TYR A 77 -6.61 0.22 -14.01
C TYR A 77 -5.10 0.21 -13.80
N PHE A 78 -4.61 0.91 -12.78
CA PHE A 78 -3.19 0.89 -12.42
C PHE A 78 -2.67 -0.53 -12.21
N MET A 79 -3.40 -1.36 -11.43
CA MET A 79 -3.00 -2.72 -11.12
C MET A 79 -3.07 -3.63 -12.34
N GLU A 80 -4.07 -3.49 -13.18
CA GLU A 80 -4.17 -4.21 -14.44
C GLU A 80 -2.95 -3.95 -15.32
N LYS A 81 -2.63 -2.69 -15.57
CA LYS A 81 -1.48 -2.31 -16.42
C LYS A 81 -0.13 -2.67 -15.83
N ASN A 82 0.02 -2.60 -14.52
CA ASN A 82 1.33 -2.81 -13.89
C ASN A 82 1.56 -4.24 -13.39
N LEU A 83 0.51 -5.07 -13.25
CA LEU A 83 0.69 -6.43 -12.74
C LEU A 83 -0.30 -7.44 -13.31
N PHE A 84 -1.61 -7.20 -13.22
CA PHE A 84 -2.61 -8.25 -13.41
C PHE A 84 -2.72 -8.75 -14.86
N ASP A 85 -2.57 -7.85 -15.86
CA ASP A 85 -2.61 -8.22 -17.29
C ASP A 85 -1.48 -9.23 -17.63
N ALA A 86 -0.31 -9.09 -17.01
CA ALA A 86 0.84 -9.95 -17.28
C ALA A 86 0.93 -11.17 -16.34
N LYS A 87 0.42 -11.04 -15.13
CA LYS A 87 0.48 -12.03 -14.06
C LYS A 87 -0.88 -12.11 -13.35
N PRO A 88 -1.86 -12.82 -13.94
CA PRO A 88 -3.19 -12.94 -13.35
C PRO A 88 -3.13 -13.72 -12.03
N PHE A 89 -3.91 -13.25 -11.08
CA PHE A 89 -4.22 -13.96 -9.83
C PHE A 89 -5.45 -14.84 -10.01
N LYS A 90 -5.67 -15.77 -9.08
CA LYS A 90 -6.93 -16.51 -9.00
C LYS A 90 -8.11 -15.56 -8.83
N GLU A 91 -7.95 -14.60 -7.91
CA GLU A 91 -8.90 -13.54 -7.65
C GLU A 91 -8.13 -12.27 -7.22
N SER A 92 -8.61 -11.10 -7.67
CA SER A 92 -8.03 -9.80 -7.32
C SER A 92 -9.12 -8.88 -6.82
N TYR A 93 -9.06 -8.56 -5.54
CA TYR A 93 -10.03 -7.70 -4.87
C TYR A 93 -9.47 -6.29 -4.69
N LEU A 94 -10.25 -5.30 -5.08
CA LEU A 94 -10.09 -3.89 -4.74
C LEU A 94 -11.41 -3.38 -4.16
N PRO A 95 -11.39 -2.32 -3.36
CA PRO A 95 -12.61 -1.59 -3.07
C PRO A 95 -13.26 -1.10 -4.37
N SER A 96 -14.59 -1.04 -4.41
CA SER A 96 -15.33 -0.47 -5.54
C SER A 96 -15.57 1.02 -5.31
N GLY A 97 -15.16 1.85 -6.27
CA GLY A 97 -15.40 3.29 -6.23
C GLY A 97 -16.80 3.71 -6.70
N VAL A 98 -17.60 2.78 -7.24
CA VAL A 98 -18.87 3.08 -7.93
C VAL A 98 -20.09 2.42 -7.28
N GLU A 99 -19.95 1.86 -6.09
CA GLU A 99 -21.09 1.32 -5.34
C GLU A 99 -22.03 2.44 -4.90
N GLU A 100 -23.33 2.17 -4.90
CA GLU A 100 -24.37 3.13 -4.49
C GLU A 100 -24.23 3.56 -3.02
N SER A 101 -23.65 2.70 -2.17
CA SER A 101 -23.44 2.94 -0.76
C SER A 101 -22.02 2.62 -0.34
N ALA A 102 -21.29 3.65 0.09
CA ALA A 102 -19.95 3.47 0.66
C ALA A 102 -19.96 2.56 1.90
N ASP A 103 -21.00 2.61 2.73
CA ASP A 103 -21.12 1.75 3.91
C ASP A 103 -21.25 0.27 3.54
N GLN A 104 -22.00 -0.04 2.48
CA GLN A 104 -22.12 -1.41 1.97
C GLN A 104 -20.80 -1.90 1.39
N GLU A 105 -20.07 -1.05 0.69
CA GLU A 105 -18.76 -1.39 0.16
C GLU A 105 -17.72 -1.61 1.27
N VAL A 106 -17.70 -0.75 2.25
CA VAL A 106 -16.86 -0.91 3.46
C VAL A 106 -17.14 -2.25 4.13
N PHE A 107 -18.41 -2.60 4.33
CA PHE A 107 -18.81 -3.88 4.91
C PHE A 107 -18.36 -5.06 4.03
N ARG A 108 -18.61 -4.99 2.71
CA ARG A 108 -18.19 -6.02 1.76
C ARG A 108 -16.67 -6.23 1.79
N TYR A 109 -15.92 -5.13 1.78
CA TYR A 109 -14.45 -5.24 1.72
C TYR A 109 -13.85 -5.77 3.02
N ASN A 110 -14.35 -5.35 4.17
CA ASN A 110 -13.95 -5.95 5.45
C ASN A 110 -14.20 -7.46 5.49
N LYS A 111 -15.34 -7.92 4.96
CA LYS A 111 -15.65 -9.35 4.86
C LYS A 111 -14.65 -10.10 3.97
N ILE A 112 -14.26 -9.51 2.83
CA ILE A 112 -13.22 -10.08 1.96
C ILE A 112 -11.90 -10.24 2.72
N LEU A 113 -11.49 -9.21 3.50
CA LEU A 113 -10.25 -9.27 4.28
C LEU A 113 -10.30 -10.32 5.40
N GLU A 114 -11.46 -10.56 5.99
CA GLU A 114 -11.67 -11.64 6.96
C GLU A 114 -11.58 -13.02 6.32
N GLU A 115 -12.15 -13.19 5.12
CA GLU A 115 -12.13 -14.45 4.37
C GLU A 115 -10.75 -14.75 3.75
N HIS A 116 -9.95 -13.71 3.49
CA HIS A 116 -8.64 -13.78 2.86
C HIS A 116 -7.55 -13.07 3.70
N PRO A 117 -7.15 -13.63 4.85
CA PRO A 117 -6.10 -13.05 5.68
C PRO A 117 -4.80 -12.84 4.91
N VAL A 118 -4.23 -11.64 5.00
CA VAL A 118 -3.08 -11.25 4.21
C VAL A 118 -1.78 -11.86 4.75
N ASP A 119 -1.02 -12.53 3.91
CA ASP A 119 0.28 -13.12 4.26
C ASP A 119 1.43 -12.11 4.14
N LEU A 120 1.41 -11.29 3.08
CA LEU A 120 2.39 -10.25 2.83
C LEU A 120 1.68 -8.98 2.35
N GLN A 121 1.78 -7.91 3.13
CA GLN A 121 1.25 -6.60 2.77
C GLN A 121 2.36 -5.70 2.24
N ILE A 122 2.15 -5.14 1.06
CA ILE A 122 3.01 -4.12 0.45
C ILE A 122 2.46 -2.75 0.81
N LEU A 123 3.33 -1.83 1.23
CA LEU A 123 2.99 -0.46 1.58
C LEU A 123 3.97 0.54 0.92
N GLY A 124 3.46 1.69 0.54
CA GLY A 124 4.22 2.92 0.46
C GLY A 124 4.01 3.78 1.70
N ILE A 125 4.70 4.91 1.81
CA ILE A 125 4.53 5.88 2.89
C ILE A 125 4.36 7.29 2.31
N GLY A 126 3.39 8.04 2.84
CA GLY A 126 3.23 9.46 2.55
C GLY A 126 4.28 10.33 3.24
N ARG A 127 4.45 11.58 2.80
CA ARG A 127 5.37 12.56 3.43
C ARG A 127 5.00 12.86 4.88
N ASN A 128 3.70 12.80 5.21
CA ASN A 128 3.15 12.99 6.54
C ASN A 128 3.04 11.70 7.37
N GLY A 129 3.55 10.58 6.84
CA GLY A 129 3.52 9.27 7.50
C GLY A 129 2.24 8.47 7.29
N HIS A 130 1.35 8.87 6.36
CA HIS A 130 0.18 8.05 6.03
C HIS A 130 0.57 6.74 5.35
N ILE A 131 -0.22 5.70 5.57
CA ILE A 131 -0.17 4.39 4.91
C ILE A 131 -1.57 4.03 4.39
N GLY A 132 -1.68 3.59 3.11
CA GLY A 132 -2.96 3.65 2.42
C GLY A 132 -3.46 5.10 2.38
N PHE A 133 -4.77 5.31 2.51
CA PHE A 133 -5.30 6.66 2.76
C PHE A 133 -5.58 6.94 4.24
N ASN A 134 -4.83 6.31 5.15
CA ASN A 134 -4.92 6.60 6.58
C ASN A 134 -4.06 7.82 6.92
N GLU A 135 -4.68 9.00 6.90
CA GLU A 135 -4.06 10.29 7.20
C GLU A 135 -3.80 10.49 8.70
N PRO A 136 -2.95 11.45 9.09
CA PRO A 136 -2.73 11.79 10.50
C PRO A 136 -4.04 11.99 11.27
N GLY A 137 -4.17 11.32 12.41
CA GLY A 137 -5.38 11.30 13.24
C GLY A 137 -6.27 10.07 13.02
N THR A 138 -5.96 9.22 12.04
CA THR A 138 -6.66 7.94 11.86
C THR A 138 -6.37 7.01 13.04
N SER A 139 -7.43 6.47 13.65
CA SER A 139 -7.29 5.50 14.76
C SER A 139 -6.53 4.25 14.34
N PHE A 140 -5.68 3.75 15.20
CA PHE A 140 -4.98 2.48 14.98
C PHE A 140 -5.91 1.26 14.96
N ASP A 141 -7.12 1.39 15.51
CA ASP A 141 -8.15 0.35 15.50
C ASP A 141 -9.07 0.45 14.27
N SER A 142 -8.80 1.40 13.35
CA SER A 142 -9.62 1.59 12.15
C SER A 142 -9.59 0.35 11.25
N GLN A 143 -10.78 -0.05 10.79
CA GLN A 143 -10.97 -1.00 9.70
C GLN A 143 -11.19 -0.26 8.39
N THR A 144 -11.49 -0.97 7.30
CA THR A 144 -11.84 -0.35 6.03
C THR A 144 -12.89 0.73 6.23
N HIS A 145 -12.68 1.89 5.66
CA HIS A 145 -13.53 3.06 5.84
C HIS A 145 -13.52 3.99 4.63
N LEU A 146 -14.55 4.81 4.55
CA LEU A 146 -14.59 5.93 3.62
C LEU A 146 -13.69 7.05 4.15
N VAL A 147 -12.80 7.53 3.31
CA VAL A 147 -11.84 8.59 3.63
C VAL A 147 -12.19 9.84 2.84
N GLN A 148 -12.23 10.98 3.52
CA GLN A 148 -12.16 12.29 2.87
C GLN A 148 -10.70 12.64 2.69
N LEU A 149 -10.25 12.84 1.44
CA LEU A 149 -8.84 13.13 1.14
C LEU A 149 -8.47 14.55 1.58
N ASP A 150 -7.31 14.69 2.20
CA ASP A 150 -6.75 15.99 2.53
C ASP A 150 -6.35 16.77 1.28
N ALA A 151 -6.41 18.11 1.37
CA ALA A 151 -6.03 18.98 0.27
C ALA A 151 -4.58 18.72 -0.21
N SER A 152 -3.67 18.40 0.69
CA SER A 152 -2.28 18.06 0.37
C SER A 152 -2.18 16.73 -0.41
N THR A 153 -3.04 15.77 -0.14
CA THR A 153 -3.12 14.49 -0.86
C THR A 153 -3.72 14.71 -2.24
N ILE A 154 -4.79 15.50 -2.35
CA ILE A 154 -5.39 15.90 -3.64
C ILE A 154 -4.35 16.62 -4.51
N GLU A 155 -3.63 17.60 -3.95
CA GLU A 155 -2.56 18.31 -4.66
C GLU A 155 -1.43 17.36 -5.11
N ALA A 156 -0.97 16.48 -4.24
CA ALA A 156 0.07 15.50 -4.58
C ALA A 156 -0.36 14.53 -5.70
N ASN A 157 -1.64 14.18 -5.76
CA ASN A 157 -2.20 13.26 -6.75
C ASN A 157 -2.61 13.98 -8.05
N SER A 158 -2.76 15.31 -8.05
CA SER A 158 -3.16 16.09 -9.23
C SER A 158 -2.25 15.88 -10.44
N ARG A 159 -0.99 15.51 -10.21
CA ARG A 159 -0.01 15.15 -11.28
C ARG A 159 -0.45 13.98 -12.18
N PHE A 160 -1.42 13.21 -11.74
CA PHE A 160 -1.97 12.07 -12.49
C PHE A 160 -3.26 12.40 -13.22
N PHE A 161 -3.82 13.62 -13.05
CA PHE A 161 -5.07 14.07 -13.62
C PHE A 161 -4.85 15.28 -14.52
N ASP A 162 -5.75 15.52 -15.47
CA ASP A 162 -5.65 16.67 -16.36
C ASP A 162 -5.86 18.01 -15.62
N LYS A 163 -6.73 18.00 -14.62
CA LYS A 163 -7.02 19.15 -13.75
C LYS A 163 -7.15 18.69 -12.30
N ILE A 164 -6.85 19.59 -11.37
CA ILE A 164 -6.99 19.31 -9.94
C ILE A 164 -8.44 19.03 -9.53
N GLU A 165 -9.41 19.64 -10.21
CA GLU A 165 -10.84 19.44 -9.98
C GLU A 165 -11.31 18.02 -10.37
N ASP A 166 -10.55 17.33 -11.20
CA ASP A 166 -10.84 15.95 -11.63
C ASP A 166 -10.33 14.91 -10.61
N VAL A 167 -9.50 15.33 -9.65
CA VAL A 167 -9.03 14.44 -8.58
C VAL A 167 -10.18 14.10 -7.64
N PRO A 168 -10.51 12.81 -7.44
CA PRO A 168 -11.53 12.43 -6.47
C PRO A 168 -11.23 12.99 -5.08
N THR A 169 -12.27 13.38 -4.36
CA THR A 169 -12.15 13.92 -3.01
C THR A 169 -12.30 12.84 -1.92
N GLN A 170 -12.73 11.65 -2.32
CA GLN A 170 -12.98 10.52 -1.42
C GLN A 170 -12.33 9.25 -1.94
N ALA A 171 -11.99 8.37 -1.02
CA ALA A 171 -11.51 7.03 -1.29
C ALA A 171 -12.05 6.03 -0.27
N ILE A 172 -12.10 4.74 -0.62
CA ILE A 172 -12.28 3.66 0.33
C ILE A 172 -10.92 3.03 0.57
N SER A 173 -10.52 2.94 1.81
CA SER A 173 -9.21 2.45 2.22
C SER A 173 -9.28 1.42 3.33
N MET A 174 -8.42 0.40 3.26
CA MET A 174 -8.11 -0.44 4.40
C MET A 174 -7.68 0.43 5.57
N GLY A 175 -8.24 0.19 6.75
CA GLY A 175 -7.81 0.86 7.96
C GLY A 175 -6.50 0.29 8.51
N ILE A 176 -5.94 0.97 9.50
CA ILE A 176 -4.66 0.58 10.11
C ILE A 176 -4.75 -0.80 10.74
N ALA A 177 -5.87 -1.15 11.40
CA ALA A 177 -6.07 -2.48 11.97
C ALA A 177 -6.04 -3.59 10.90
N ASN A 178 -6.65 -3.36 9.71
CA ASN A 178 -6.58 -4.31 8.62
C ASN A 178 -5.14 -4.52 8.13
N ILE A 179 -4.37 -3.43 7.99
CA ILE A 179 -2.96 -3.48 7.59
C ILE A 179 -2.13 -4.27 8.61
N LEU A 180 -2.32 -3.99 9.90
CA LEU A 180 -1.61 -4.66 10.99
C LEU A 180 -2.00 -6.13 11.16
N ALA A 181 -3.14 -6.56 10.62
CA ALA A 181 -3.56 -7.97 10.63
C ALA A 181 -2.75 -8.86 9.66
N ALA A 182 -1.98 -8.28 8.73
CA ALA A 182 -1.12 -9.04 7.83
C ALA A 182 -0.03 -9.80 8.61
N LYS A 183 0.38 -10.98 8.12
CA LYS A 183 1.45 -11.77 8.78
C LYS A 183 2.82 -11.12 8.66
N SER A 184 3.07 -10.44 7.55
CA SER A 184 4.29 -9.67 7.29
C SER A 184 4.00 -8.44 6.45
N ILE A 185 4.80 -7.41 6.62
CA ILE A 185 4.64 -6.11 5.96
C ILE A 185 5.97 -5.69 5.35
N VAL A 186 5.92 -5.22 4.11
CA VAL A 186 7.03 -4.56 3.43
C VAL A 186 6.60 -3.11 3.13
N LEU A 187 7.35 -2.15 3.66
CA LEU A 187 7.17 -0.72 3.44
C LEU A 187 8.29 -0.18 2.56
N PHE A 188 7.93 0.45 1.46
CA PHE A 188 8.87 1.16 0.59
C PHE A 188 8.95 2.65 0.93
N ALA A 189 10.16 3.19 0.99
CA ALA A 189 10.38 4.63 1.15
C ALA A 189 11.60 5.07 0.34
N TYR A 190 11.41 6.00 -0.60
CA TYR A 190 12.48 6.50 -1.45
C TYR A 190 12.48 8.03 -1.51
N GLY A 191 13.68 8.60 -1.45
CA GLY A 191 13.95 10.02 -1.54
C GLY A 191 13.80 10.78 -0.21
N GLU A 192 14.49 11.92 -0.14
CA GLU A 192 14.58 12.80 1.04
C GLU A 192 13.21 13.23 1.57
N SER A 193 12.22 13.39 0.67
CA SER A 193 10.86 13.77 1.06
C SER A 193 10.17 12.79 2.01
N LYS A 194 10.70 11.56 2.15
CA LYS A 194 10.20 10.51 3.07
C LYS A 194 10.97 10.46 4.39
N ALA A 195 12.10 11.16 4.50
CA ALA A 195 12.99 11.02 5.64
C ALA A 195 12.32 11.37 6.97
N GLN A 196 11.52 12.43 7.03
CA GLN A 196 10.80 12.81 8.24
C GLN A 196 9.73 11.79 8.64
N ALA A 197 9.00 11.25 7.66
CA ALA A 197 8.01 10.21 7.89
C ALA A 197 8.66 8.91 8.39
N ILE A 198 9.78 8.50 7.79
CA ILE A 198 10.55 7.33 8.24
C ILE A 198 11.10 7.53 9.65
N LYS A 199 11.64 8.71 9.96
CA LYS A 199 12.09 9.02 11.33
C LYS A 199 10.95 8.88 12.33
N GLY A 200 9.79 9.48 12.05
CA GLY A 200 8.59 9.35 12.89
C GLY A 200 8.11 7.92 13.04
N THR A 201 8.21 7.12 11.97
CA THR A 201 7.81 5.70 11.97
C THR A 201 8.73 4.83 12.81
N VAL A 202 10.05 5.04 12.74
CA VAL A 202 11.06 4.14 13.33
C VAL A 202 11.48 4.56 14.73
N GLU A 203 11.75 5.86 14.92
CA GLU A 203 12.34 6.42 16.15
C GLU A 203 11.38 7.29 16.94
N GLY A 204 10.28 7.73 16.31
CA GLY A 204 9.27 8.57 16.94
C GLY A 204 8.41 7.80 17.95
N GLU A 205 7.58 8.56 18.67
CA GLU A 205 6.52 7.98 19.49
C GLU A 205 5.48 7.28 18.60
N ARG A 206 4.95 6.13 19.05
CA ARG A 206 3.82 5.46 18.40
C ARG A 206 2.55 6.28 18.62
N THR A 207 2.13 7.01 17.60
CA THR A 207 1.04 7.98 17.66
C THR A 207 0.24 8.05 16.37
N GLU A 208 -1.06 8.27 16.48
CA GLU A 208 -1.96 8.47 15.32
C GLU A 208 -1.61 9.72 14.49
N LYS A 209 -0.81 10.64 15.03
CA LYS A 209 -0.28 11.79 14.26
C LYS A 209 0.73 11.37 13.18
N VAL A 210 1.31 10.18 13.30
CA VAL A 210 2.16 9.54 12.29
C VAL A 210 1.63 8.13 12.08
N PRO A 211 0.66 7.93 11.18
CA PRO A 211 -0.04 6.64 11.04
C PRO A 211 0.88 5.44 10.86
N ALA A 212 1.97 5.59 10.09
CA ALA A 212 2.96 4.53 9.90
C ALA A 212 3.67 4.13 11.21
N SER A 213 3.64 4.94 12.26
CA SER A 213 4.19 4.57 13.58
C SER A 213 3.43 3.40 14.22
N ALA A 214 2.21 3.10 13.77
CA ALA A 214 1.47 1.91 14.16
C ALA A 214 2.26 0.62 13.90
N LEU A 215 3.11 0.62 12.85
CA LEU A 215 3.94 -0.51 12.46
C LEU A 215 4.96 -0.92 13.54
N GLN A 216 5.28 -0.03 14.50
CA GLN A 216 6.15 -0.37 15.64
C GLN A 216 5.57 -1.51 16.49
N GLY A 217 4.25 -1.66 16.52
CA GLY A 217 3.55 -2.74 17.23
C GLY A 217 3.51 -4.07 16.47
N HIS A 218 3.95 -4.11 15.21
CA HIS A 218 3.85 -5.31 14.38
C HIS A 218 5.15 -6.13 14.42
N PRO A 219 5.10 -7.47 14.59
CA PRO A 219 6.30 -8.30 14.77
C PRO A 219 7.17 -8.41 13.51
N ASN A 220 6.58 -8.35 12.32
CA ASN A 220 7.25 -8.67 11.05
C ASN A 220 7.12 -7.51 10.04
N VAL A 221 7.84 -6.42 10.27
CA VAL A 221 7.93 -5.29 9.34
C VAL A 221 9.33 -5.19 8.76
N THR A 222 9.42 -5.11 7.44
CA THR A 222 10.64 -4.77 6.71
C THR A 222 10.44 -3.44 5.99
N ILE A 223 11.29 -2.47 6.30
CA ILE A 223 11.36 -1.19 5.59
C ILE A 223 12.49 -1.29 4.56
N ILE A 224 12.16 -1.09 3.28
CA ILE A 224 13.11 -1.02 2.18
C ILE A 224 13.20 0.44 1.77
N ALA A 225 14.36 1.06 1.97
CA ALA A 225 14.51 2.48 1.78
C ALA A 225 15.88 2.85 1.23
N ASP A 226 15.94 3.93 0.46
CA ASP A 226 17.20 4.49 0.03
C ASP A 226 17.86 5.37 1.12
N LYS A 227 19.10 5.73 0.87
CA LYS A 227 19.91 6.53 1.80
C LYS A 227 19.24 7.87 2.13
N GLU A 228 18.58 8.49 1.16
CA GLU A 228 17.92 9.78 1.33
C GLU A 228 16.71 9.66 2.25
N ALA A 229 15.88 8.62 2.08
CA ALA A 229 14.76 8.37 2.99
C ALA A 229 15.21 8.01 4.42
N LEU A 230 16.42 7.45 4.59
CA LEU A 230 17.01 7.10 5.89
C LEU A 230 17.84 8.21 6.53
N SER A 231 18.00 9.36 5.85
CA SER A 231 18.98 10.40 6.20
C SER A 231 18.78 11.04 7.58
N LEU A 232 17.58 10.98 8.15
CA LEU A 232 17.26 11.54 9.46
C LEU A 232 17.25 10.51 10.60
N LEU A 233 17.49 9.24 10.32
CA LEU A 233 17.62 8.24 11.39
C LEU A 233 18.92 8.43 12.16
N SER A 234 18.85 8.18 13.46
CA SER A 234 20.04 8.14 14.32
C SER A 234 20.92 6.96 13.92
N ARG A 235 22.21 7.22 13.73
CA ARG A 235 23.21 6.19 13.40
C ARG A 235 23.74 5.51 14.65
#